data_756c649fbc588835a75bed616f59e34d
#
_entry.id   756c649fbc588835a75bed616f59e34d
#
_cell.length_a   1.000
_cell.length_b   1.000
_cell.length_c   1.000
_cell.angle_alpha   90.00
_cell.angle_beta   90.00
_cell.angle_gamma   90.00
#
_symmetry.space_group_name_H-M   'P 1'
#
loop_
_entity.id
_entity.type
_entity.pdbx_description
1 polymer ?
#
loop_
_entity_poly.entity_id
_entity_poly.type
_entity_poly.pdbx_seq_one_letter_code
_entity_poly.pdbx_strand_id
1 'polypeptide(L)'
;REVDKFEKYTRCLRGKNGICYITEGTNAYISVKVNKTEDLGSHTMFIGEITDMEVLSEVPSVTYEYYLNHIKPKPQAVGTTESGQTIWRCTICGYEYVGEELPEDFICPLCKHPASDFEKVVKETEERTMAANKYAGTQTEKNLQEAFAGESQARNKYTYFASVAKKEGYEQMASLFLKTADNEKEHAKMWFKELAGLGDTRENLAAAANGENYEWTDMYEDFAKTAEAEGFPELAAKFRAVGEIEKHHEERYRALLKNIETARVFEKSEVKVWECRNCGHIVVGTKAPQVCPVCNHPQSYFEVHEENY
;
A
#
# COMPACT_ATOMS: atom_id res chain seq x y z
N ARG A 1 -16.86 -31.96 -6.54
CA ARG A 1 -15.94 -33.10 -6.50
C ARG A 1 -16.06 -33.71 -5.12
N GLU A 2 -16.68 -34.90 -5.02
CA GLU A 2 -16.64 -35.73 -3.81
C GLU A 2 -15.22 -36.29 -3.67
N VAL A 3 -14.40 -35.60 -2.90
CA VAL A 3 -13.11 -36.09 -2.44
C VAL A 3 -13.33 -36.52 -1.00
N ASP A 4 -13.24 -37.84 -0.72
CA ASP A 4 -13.16 -38.33 0.65
C ASP A 4 -11.84 -37.81 1.25
N LYS A 5 -11.93 -36.75 2.03
CA LYS A 5 -10.76 -36.11 2.65
C LYS A 5 -10.07 -37.02 3.68
N PHE A 6 -10.70 -38.10 4.08
CA PHE A 6 -10.22 -39.02 5.10
C PHE A 6 -9.64 -40.32 4.52
N GLU A 7 -9.79 -40.59 3.22
CA GLU A 7 -9.33 -41.80 2.58
C GLU A 7 -7.81 -42.06 2.74
N LYS A 8 -7.04 -41.02 2.87
CA LYS A 8 -5.58 -41.08 3.06
C LYS A 8 -5.13 -40.91 4.50
N TYR A 9 -6.04 -40.60 5.44
CA TYR A 9 -5.71 -40.39 6.84
C TYR A 9 -5.94 -41.66 7.67
N THR A 10 -4.88 -42.38 7.98
CA THR A 10 -4.92 -43.60 8.81
C THR A 10 -5.00 -43.32 10.31
N ARG A 11 -4.90 -42.05 10.75
CA ARG A 11 -4.86 -41.65 12.15
C ARG A 11 -6.03 -40.73 12.50
N CYS A 12 -7.24 -41.22 12.32
CA CYS A 12 -8.43 -40.57 12.87
C CYS A 12 -9.13 -41.52 13.86
N LEU A 13 -9.63 -40.95 14.95
CA LEU A 13 -10.48 -41.61 15.90
C LEU A 13 -11.92 -41.08 15.75
N ARG A 14 -12.88 -41.80 16.33
CA ARG A 14 -14.28 -41.36 16.38
C ARG A 14 -14.63 -40.89 17.78
N GLY A 15 -15.20 -39.69 17.86
CA GLY A 15 -15.78 -39.16 19.10
C GLY A 15 -17.01 -39.96 19.55
N LYS A 16 -17.55 -39.62 20.70
CA LYS A 16 -18.75 -40.26 21.28
C LYS A 16 -19.98 -40.17 20.38
N ASN A 17 -20.01 -39.13 19.54
CA ASN A 17 -21.05 -38.86 18.55
C ASN A 17 -20.82 -39.58 17.19
N GLY A 18 -19.74 -40.39 17.08
CA GLY A 18 -19.39 -41.16 15.87
C GLY A 18 -18.67 -40.34 14.79
N ILE A 19 -18.44 -39.06 14.97
CA ILE A 19 -17.74 -38.19 14.01
C ILE A 19 -16.23 -38.41 14.14
N CYS A 20 -15.55 -38.51 12.97
CA CYS A 20 -14.10 -38.64 12.91
C CYS A 20 -13.39 -37.31 13.27
N TYR A 21 -12.33 -37.40 14.05
CA TYR A 21 -11.39 -36.33 14.29
C TYR A 21 -9.95 -36.79 14.12
N ILE A 22 -9.07 -35.88 13.74
CA ILE A 22 -7.65 -36.12 13.49
C ILE A 22 -6.90 -36.01 14.81
N THR A 23 -6.03 -36.98 15.12
CA THR A 23 -5.25 -37.00 16.35
C THR A 23 -3.82 -36.51 16.18
N GLU A 24 -3.30 -36.48 14.96
CA GLU A 24 -1.94 -36.07 14.67
C GLU A 24 -1.87 -34.54 14.43
N GLY A 25 -1.05 -33.86 15.23
CA GLY A 25 -0.91 -32.39 15.13
C GLY A 25 -2.11 -31.60 15.64
N THR A 26 -3.02 -32.25 16.41
CA THR A 26 -4.23 -31.62 16.95
C THR A 26 -4.20 -31.64 18.47
N ASN A 27 -4.43 -30.50 19.13
CA ASN A 27 -4.43 -30.38 20.58
C ASN A 27 -5.79 -30.63 21.19
N ALA A 28 -6.86 -30.34 20.46
CA ALA A 28 -8.24 -30.51 20.90
C ALA A 28 -9.17 -30.68 19.70
N TYR A 29 -10.36 -31.19 19.93
CA TYR A 29 -11.45 -31.14 18.96
C TYR A 29 -12.74 -30.64 19.60
N ILE A 30 -13.59 -30.07 18.77
CA ILE A 30 -14.96 -29.68 19.11
C ILE A 30 -15.87 -30.20 17.99
N SER A 31 -16.85 -31.03 18.35
CA SER A 31 -17.91 -31.49 17.46
C SER A 31 -19.17 -30.67 17.65
N VAL A 32 -19.73 -30.17 16.58
CA VAL A 32 -20.89 -29.29 16.59
C VAL A 32 -22.01 -29.89 15.76
N LYS A 33 -23.22 -29.97 16.33
CA LYS A 33 -24.45 -30.21 15.58
C LYS A 33 -24.96 -28.89 15.03
N VAL A 34 -24.89 -28.72 13.74
CA VAL A 34 -25.34 -27.49 13.09
C VAL A 34 -26.87 -27.41 13.14
N ASN A 35 -27.39 -26.33 13.72
CA ASN A 35 -28.82 -26.06 13.85
C ASN A 35 -29.30 -25.01 12.83
N LYS A 36 -28.40 -24.11 12.37
CA LYS A 36 -28.67 -23.07 11.39
C LYS A 36 -27.45 -22.84 10.52
N THR A 37 -27.67 -22.60 9.23
CA THR A 37 -26.64 -22.10 8.31
C THR A 37 -27.12 -20.78 7.73
N GLU A 38 -26.18 -19.86 7.53
CA GLU A 38 -26.45 -18.57 6.92
C GLU A 38 -25.38 -18.29 5.87
N ASP A 39 -25.81 -18.08 4.64
CA ASP A 39 -24.91 -17.76 3.53
C ASP A 39 -24.67 -16.26 3.53
N LEU A 40 -23.38 -15.88 3.72
CA LEU A 40 -22.93 -14.50 3.74
C LEU A 40 -22.28 -14.10 2.39
N GLY A 41 -22.50 -14.86 1.34
CA GLY A 41 -21.98 -14.64 -0.01
C GLY A 41 -20.56 -15.19 -0.19
N SER A 42 -19.59 -14.69 0.51
CA SER A 42 -18.20 -15.18 0.46
C SER A 42 -17.92 -16.34 1.40
N HIS A 43 -18.73 -16.51 2.45
CA HIS A 43 -18.59 -17.53 3.50
C HIS A 43 -19.96 -17.98 3.98
N THR A 44 -20.03 -19.20 4.46
CA THR A 44 -21.22 -19.70 5.13
C THR A 44 -20.98 -19.76 6.62
N MET A 45 -21.86 -19.10 7.40
CA MET A 45 -21.84 -19.16 8.86
C MET A 45 -22.65 -20.37 9.34
N PHE A 46 -22.05 -21.18 10.19
CA PHE A 46 -22.70 -22.33 10.82
C PHE A 46 -22.94 -22.02 12.30
N ILE A 47 -24.20 -22.11 12.73
CA ILE A 47 -24.59 -21.94 14.13
C ILE A 47 -25.06 -23.30 14.63
N GLY A 48 -24.50 -23.76 15.72
CA GLY A 48 -24.81 -25.08 16.23
C GLY A 48 -24.52 -25.26 17.70
N GLU A 49 -24.89 -26.45 18.19
CA GLU A 49 -24.72 -26.88 19.56
C GLU A 49 -23.50 -27.81 19.68
N ILE A 50 -22.66 -27.58 20.67
CA ILE A 50 -21.50 -28.45 20.92
C ILE A 50 -22.01 -29.79 21.44
N THR A 51 -21.71 -30.86 20.71
CA THR A 51 -22.15 -32.23 21.06
C THR A 51 -21.05 -33.09 21.68
N ASP A 52 -19.79 -32.75 21.41
CA ASP A 52 -18.63 -33.41 21.98
C ASP A 52 -17.40 -32.52 21.88
N MET A 53 -16.51 -32.61 22.86
CA MET A 53 -15.23 -31.91 22.84
C MET A 53 -14.22 -32.58 23.76
N GLU A 54 -12.93 -32.54 23.41
CA GLU A 54 -11.86 -33.09 24.23
C GLU A 54 -10.55 -32.37 23.96
N VAL A 55 -9.75 -32.17 25.00
CA VAL A 55 -8.36 -31.74 24.89
C VAL A 55 -7.50 -32.99 24.76
N LEU A 56 -6.78 -33.10 23.65
CA LEU A 56 -5.99 -34.29 23.27
C LEU A 56 -4.53 -34.16 23.71
N SER A 57 -4.03 -32.96 23.96
CA SER A 57 -2.64 -32.70 24.30
C SER A 57 -2.52 -31.41 25.12
N GLU A 58 -1.56 -31.42 26.06
CA GLU A 58 -1.21 -30.22 26.85
C GLU A 58 -0.23 -29.27 26.10
N VAL A 59 0.19 -29.65 24.89
CA VAL A 59 1.03 -28.79 24.06
C VAL A 59 0.25 -27.51 23.73
N PRO A 60 0.83 -26.31 23.94
CA PRO A 60 0.16 -25.08 23.63
C PRO A 60 -0.33 -25.03 22.18
N SER A 61 -1.56 -24.59 21.97
CA SER A 61 -2.11 -24.42 20.63
C SER A 61 -1.28 -23.40 19.85
N VAL A 62 -0.95 -23.73 18.62
CA VAL A 62 -0.33 -22.79 17.69
C VAL A 62 -1.32 -21.67 17.43
N THR A 63 -0.99 -20.46 17.84
CA THR A 63 -1.82 -19.30 17.50
C THR A 63 -1.76 -19.04 16.01
N TYR A 64 -2.81 -18.45 15.44
CA TYR A 64 -2.83 -18.10 14.03
C TYR A 64 -1.68 -17.15 13.66
N GLU A 65 -1.32 -16.26 14.57
CA GLU A 65 -0.16 -15.39 14.44
C GLU A 65 1.16 -16.19 14.37
N TYR A 66 1.36 -17.14 15.27
CA TYR A 66 2.54 -18.00 15.25
C TYR A 66 2.61 -18.83 13.96
N TYR A 67 1.46 -19.40 13.52
CA TYR A 67 1.36 -20.13 12.25
C TYR A 67 1.77 -19.26 11.06
N LEU A 68 1.26 -18.04 10.96
CA LEU A 68 1.58 -17.11 9.87
C LEU A 68 3.06 -16.71 9.84
N ASN A 69 3.65 -16.51 11.02
CA ASN A 69 5.01 -15.98 11.14
C ASN A 69 6.09 -17.07 11.07
N HIS A 70 5.79 -18.33 11.47
CA HIS A 70 6.79 -19.36 11.69
C HIS A 70 6.53 -20.67 10.95
N ILE A 71 5.28 -21.02 10.66
CA ILE A 71 4.91 -22.32 10.08
C ILE A 71 4.42 -22.19 8.65
N LYS A 72 3.60 -21.18 8.36
CA LYS A 72 3.11 -20.96 6.99
C LYS A 72 4.31 -20.81 6.07
N PRO A 73 4.41 -21.63 5.00
CA PRO A 73 5.44 -21.41 4.01
C PRO A 73 5.36 -19.95 3.57
N LYS A 74 6.35 -19.15 3.98
CA LYS A 74 6.48 -17.81 3.41
C LYS A 74 6.64 -18.05 1.92
N PRO A 75 5.96 -17.27 1.05
CA PRO A 75 6.40 -17.20 -0.32
C PRO A 75 7.90 -16.93 -0.20
N GLN A 76 8.72 -17.82 -0.71
CA GLN A 76 10.14 -17.53 -0.79
C GLN A 76 10.19 -16.16 -1.44
N ALA A 77 10.72 -15.17 -0.73
CA ALA A 77 11.12 -13.96 -1.36
C ALA A 77 12.02 -14.45 -2.49
N VAL A 78 11.51 -14.44 -3.71
CA VAL A 78 12.31 -14.73 -4.88
C VAL A 78 13.39 -13.68 -4.79
N GLY A 79 14.60 -14.14 -4.50
CA GLY A 79 15.76 -13.27 -4.38
C GLY A 79 15.74 -12.36 -5.57
N THR A 80 16.16 -11.13 -5.41
CA THR A 80 16.38 -10.16 -6.47
C THR A 80 16.98 -10.89 -7.66
N THR A 81 16.13 -11.25 -8.63
CA THR A 81 16.58 -11.90 -9.85
C THR A 81 17.37 -10.87 -10.61
N GLU A 82 18.60 -11.18 -10.96
CA GLU A 82 19.40 -10.41 -11.89
C GLU A 82 18.55 -10.12 -13.14
N SER A 83 18.68 -8.91 -13.67
CA SER A 83 17.94 -8.40 -14.82
C SER A 83 17.88 -9.40 -15.98
N GLY A 84 16.67 -9.71 -16.46
CA GLY A 84 16.45 -10.46 -17.69
C GLY A 84 15.77 -11.82 -17.60
N GLN A 85 15.33 -12.27 -16.42
CA GLN A 85 14.65 -13.55 -16.30
C GLN A 85 13.15 -13.47 -16.61
N THR A 86 12.67 -14.40 -17.41
CA THR A 86 11.24 -14.58 -17.72
C THR A 86 10.49 -15.09 -16.48
N ILE A 87 9.35 -14.48 -16.19
CA ILE A 87 8.44 -14.90 -15.12
C ILE A 87 7.14 -15.39 -15.73
N TRP A 88 6.63 -16.50 -15.22
CA TRP A 88 5.32 -17.03 -15.56
C TRP A 88 4.41 -16.92 -14.35
N ARG A 89 3.27 -16.24 -14.49
CA ARG A 89 2.33 -16.01 -13.39
C ARG A 89 1.07 -16.86 -13.59
N CYS A 90 0.71 -17.61 -12.55
CA CYS A 90 -0.58 -18.29 -12.51
C CYS A 90 -1.73 -17.29 -12.45
N THR A 91 -2.61 -17.29 -13.44
CA THR A 91 -3.77 -16.38 -13.55
C THR A 91 -4.82 -16.61 -12.46
N ILE A 92 -4.78 -17.78 -11.80
CA ILE A 92 -5.75 -18.18 -10.78
C ILE A 92 -5.34 -17.72 -9.37
N CYS A 93 -4.05 -17.86 -9.00
CA CYS A 93 -3.61 -17.59 -7.62
C CYS A 93 -2.45 -16.62 -7.51
N GLY A 94 -1.91 -16.13 -8.63
CA GLY A 94 -0.80 -15.19 -8.65
C GLY A 94 0.58 -15.80 -8.34
N TYR A 95 0.70 -17.12 -8.22
CA TYR A 95 2.01 -17.77 -8.04
C TYR A 95 2.93 -17.46 -9.21
N GLU A 96 4.19 -17.09 -8.95
CA GLU A 96 5.19 -16.77 -9.95
C GLU A 96 6.24 -17.89 -10.04
N TYR A 97 6.41 -18.42 -11.25
CA TYR A 97 7.48 -19.32 -11.62
C TYR A 97 8.54 -18.55 -12.41
N VAL A 98 9.81 -18.69 -12.02
CA VAL A 98 10.94 -18.01 -12.67
C VAL A 98 11.67 -19.02 -13.53
N GLY A 99 11.74 -18.77 -14.83
CA GLY A 99 12.41 -19.64 -15.80
C GLY A 99 12.18 -19.16 -17.23
N GLU A 100 13.10 -19.44 -18.14
CA GLU A 100 12.97 -19.03 -19.54
C GLU A 100 11.75 -19.67 -20.21
N GLU A 101 11.45 -20.93 -19.85
CA GLU A 101 10.29 -21.69 -20.30
C GLU A 101 9.55 -22.28 -19.09
N LEU A 102 8.23 -22.34 -19.18
CA LEU A 102 7.39 -23.07 -18.22
C LEU A 102 7.23 -24.51 -18.72
N PRO A 103 7.60 -25.56 -17.92
CA PRO A 103 7.40 -26.93 -18.34
C PRO A 103 5.93 -27.22 -18.67
N GLU A 104 5.65 -27.97 -19.74
CA GLU A 104 4.27 -28.28 -20.17
C GLU A 104 3.47 -29.06 -19.10
N ASP A 105 4.15 -29.86 -18.29
CA ASP A 105 3.59 -30.64 -17.18
C ASP A 105 3.61 -29.89 -15.84
N PHE A 106 3.96 -28.59 -15.83
CA PHE A 106 4.03 -27.81 -14.59
C PHE A 106 2.65 -27.68 -13.95
N ILE A 107 2.59 -28.00 -12.68
CA ILE A 107 1.39 -27.84 -11.84
C ILE A 107 1.66 -26.79 -10.78
N CYS A 108 0.82 -25.77 -10.72
CA CYS A 108 0.93 -24.72 -9.73
C CYS A 108 1.02 -25.31 -8.30
N PRO A 109 2.08 -25.03 -7.53
CA PRO A 109 2.25 -25.61 -6.20
C PRO A 109 1.19 -25.12 -5.20
N LEU A 110 0.59 -23.94 -5.45
CA LEU A 110 -0.40 -23.35 -4.56
C LEU A 110 -1.84 -23.79 -4.88
N CYS A 111 -2.28 -23.63 -6.13
CA CYS A 111 -3.69 -23.89 -6.49
C CYS A 111 -3.91 -25.16 -7.33
N LYS A 112 -2.81 -25.88 -7.66
CA LYS A 112 -2.84 -27.13 -8.44
C LYS A 112 -3.37 -26.99 -9.88
N HIS A 113 -3.39 -25.81 -10.43
CA HIS A 113 -3.75 -25.57 -11.82
C HIS A 113 -2.58 -25.87 -12.77
N PRO A 114 -2.87 -26.32 -14.01
CA PRO A 114 -1.84 -26.72 -14.99
C PRO A 114 -1.11 -25.51 -15.60
N ALA A 115 -0.04 -25.78 -16.35
CA ALA A 115 0.76 -24.78 -17.04
C ALA A 115 -0.06 -23.87 -17.97
N SER A 116 -1.15 -24.39 -18.57
CA SER A 116 -2.07 -23.62 -19.41
C SER A 116 -2.71 -22.41 -18.73
N ASP A 117 -2.75 -22.40 -17.40
CA ASP A 117 -3.29 -21.31 -16.61
C ASP A 117 -2.19 -20.32 -16.14
N PHE A 118 -1.03 -20.35 -16.79
CA PHE A 118 0.03 -19.41 -16.57
C PHE A 118 0.20 -18.47 -17.78
N GLU A 119 0.39 -17.21 -17.48
CA GLU A 119 0.75 -16.20 -18.47
C GLU A 119 2.23 -15.78 -18.34
N LYS A 120 2.88 -15.56 -19.46
CA LYS A 120 4.24 -15.03 -19.48
C LYS A 120 4.20 -13.56 -19.11
N VAL A 121 4.73 -13.24 -17.94
CA VAL A 121 4.93 -11.87 -17.49
C VAL A 121 6.33 -11.46 -17.90
N VAL A 122 6.44 -10.82 -19.05
CA VAL A 122 7.65 -10.06 -19.35
C VAL A 122 7.60 -8.88 -18.41
N LYS A 123 8.27 -8.97 -17.24
CA LYS A 123 8.72 -7.75 -16.60
C LYS A 123 9.75 -7.17 -17.55
N GLU A 124 9.31 -6.31 -18.45
CA GLU A 124 10.18 -5.25 -18.88
C GLU A 124 10.58 -4.54 -17.59
N THR A 125 11.69 -4.95 -17.01
CA THR A 125 12.50 -4.05 -16.24
C THR A 125 12.98 -3.03 -17.25
N GLU A 126 12.11 -2.08 -17.63
CA GLU A 126 12.62 -0.75 -17.64
C GLU A 126 13.17 -0.59 -16.21
N GLU A 127 14.47 -0.81 -16.02
CA GLU A 127 15.22 0.06 -15.15
C GLU A 127 14.89 1.46 -15.68
N ARG A 128 13.79 2.02 -15.22
CA ARG A 128 13.66 3.44 -15.07
C ARG A 128 14.61 3.80 -13.94
N THR A 129 15.92 3.70 -14.23
CA THR A 129 16.85 4.68 -13.69
C THR A 129 16.13 6.00 -13.91
N MET A 130 15.84 6.73 -12.84
CA MET A 130 15.42 8.12 -12.88
C MET A 130 16.10 8.70 -14.10
N ALA A 131 15.34 9.14 -15.12
CA ALA A 131 15.92 9.56 -16.38
C ALA A 131 16.97 10.60 -16.00
N ALA A 132 18.25 10.27 -16.23
CA ALA A 132 19.31 11.10 -15.75
C ALA A 132 19.08 12.50 -16.31
N ASN A 133 19.12 13.51 -15.45
CA ASN A 133 18.92 14.89 -15.89
C ASN A 133 19.95 15.21 -16.98
N LYS A 134 19.48 15.15 -18.24
CA LYS A 134 20.36 15.35 -19.43
C LYS A 134 20.99 16.74 -19.49
N TYR A 135 20.53 17.66 -18.64
CA TYR A 135 21.02 19.03 -18.54
C TYR A 135 21.98 19.23 -17.37
N ALA A 136 22.33 18.19 -16.63
CA ALA A 136 23.14 18.27 -15.41
C ALA A 136 24.43 19.08 -15.62
N GLY A 137 24.67 20.07 -14.75
CA GLY A 137 25.82 20.95 -14.77
C GLY A 137 25.80 22.07 -15.82
N THR A 138 24.73 22.20 -16.61
CA THR A 138 24.62 23.22 -17.67
C THR A 138 23.90 24.48 -17.20
N GLN A 139 24.03 25.58 -17.95
CA GLN A 139 23.22 26.80 -17.75
C GLN A 139 21.73 26.51 -18.01
N THR A 140 21.41 25.57 -18.92
CA THR A 140 20.04 25.17 -19.21
C THR A 140 19.37 24.53 -17.97
N GLU A 141 20.10 23.72 -17.22
CA GLU A 141 19.58 23.18 -15.95
C GLU A 141 19.18 24.29 -14.97
N LYS A 142 20.06 25.30 -14.79
CA LYS A 142 19.77 26.46 -13.93
C LYS A 142 18.54 27.23 -14.40
N ASN A 143 18.41 27.42 -15.72
CA ASN A 143 17.25 28.09 -16.31
C ASN A 143 15.96 27.28 -16.08
N LEU A 144 16.00 25.93 -16.17
CA LEU A 144 14.86 25.07 -15.86
C LEU A 144 14.48 25.12 -14.38
N GLN A 145 15.47 25.14 -13.48
CA GLN A 145 15.24 25.29 -12.03
C GLN A 145 14.60 26.63 -11.71
N GLU A 146 15.10 27.72 -12.32
CA GLU A 146 14.55 29.06 -12.15
C GLU A 146 13.12 29.16 -12.70
N ALA A 147 12.88 28.58 -13.88
CA ALA A 147 11.54 28.53 -14.48
C ALA A 147 10.57 27.74 -13.61
N PHE A 148 10.95 26.54 -13.13
CA PHE A 148 10.15 25.75 -12.19
C PHE A 148 9.82 26.52 -10.90
N ALA A 149 10.81 27.19 -10.31
CA ALA A 149 10.63 28.01 -9.11
C ALA A 149 9.68 29.19 -9.37
N GLY A 150 9.87 29.91 -10.49
CA GLY A 150 9.03 31.04 -10.88
C GLY A 150 7.57 30.69 -11.05
N GLU A 151 7.28 29.62 -11.84
CA GLU A 151 5.92 29.14 -12.09
C GLU A 151 5.25 28.61 -10.80
N SER A 152 6.01 27.90 -9.96
CA SER A 152 5.53 27.41 -8.67
C SER A 152 5.13 28.55 -7.73
N GLN A 153 5.92 29.62 -7.69
CA GLN A 153 5.60 30.84 -6.93
C GLN A 153 4.39 31.56 -7.52
N ALA A 154 4.32 31.72 -8.85
CA ALA A 154 3.20 32.37 -9.54
C ALA A 154 1.88 31.65 -9.23
N ARG A 155 1.86 30.31 -9.33
CA ARG A 155 0.70 29.48 -8.95
C ARG A 155 0.20 29.81 -7.55
N ASN A 156 1.09 29.83 -6.56
CA ASN A 156 0.69 30.09 -5.18
C ASN A 156 0.21 31.55 -4.99
N LYS A 157 0.93 32.51 -5.54
CA LYS A 157 0.57 33.96 -5.47
C LYS A 157 -0.82 34.19 -6.07
N TYR A 158 -1.12 33.62 -7.24
CA TYR A 158 -2.43 33.80 -7.90
C TYR A 158 -3.57 33.18 -7.11
N THR A 159 -3.34 32.06 -6.42
CA THR A 159 -4.33 31.50 -5.49
C THR A 159 -4.62 32.46 -4.33
N TYR A 160 -3.59 33.12 -3.79
CA TYR A 160 -3.76 34.15 -2.73
C TYR A 160 -4.48 35.37 -3.25
N PHE A 161 -4.13 35.84 -4.45
CA PHE A 161 -4.78 37.02 -5.07
C PHE A 161 -6.25 36.74 -5.37
N ALA A 162 -6.58 35.51 -5.82
CA ALA A 162 -7.97 35.08 -6.00
C ALA A 162 -8.77 35.19 -4.69
N SER A 163 -8.16 34.77 -3.57
CA SER A 163 -8.82 34.86 -2.26
C SER A 163 -9.14 36.30 -1.87
N VAL A 164 -8.24 37.23 -2.17
CA VAL A 164 -8.45 38.67 -1.92
C VAL A 164 -9.54 39.19 -2.82
N ALA A 165 -9.45 38.99 -4.12
CA ALA A 165 -10.45 39.44 -5.11
C ALA A 165 -11.86 38.93 -4.75
N LYS A 166 -11.99 37.72 -4.29
CA LYS A 166 -13.26 37.16 -3.84
C LYS A 166 -13.82 37.88 -2.62
N LYS A 167 -12.99 38.19 -1.63
CA LYS A 167 -13.41 38.95 -0.44
C LYS A 167 -13.84 40.37 -0.76
N GLU A 168 -13.26 40.95 -1.82
CA GLU A 168 -13.61 42.28 -2.31
C GLU A 168 -14.82 42.32 -3.25
N GLY A 169 -15.41 41.11 -3.59
CA GLY A 169 -16.58 40.99 -4.45
C GLY A 169 -16.27 40.91 -5.94
N TYR A 170 -15.00 40.73 -6.33
CA TYR A 170 -14.57 40.64 -7.73
C TYR A 170 -14.50 39.18 -8.18
N GLU A 171 -15.64 38.47 -8.23
CA GLU A 171 -15.74 37.02 -8.56
C GLU A 171 -15.10 36.68 -9.92
N GLN A 172 -15.28 37.54 -10.94
CA GLN A 172 -14.66 37.31 -12.25
C GLN A 172 -13.14 37.34 -12.18
N MET A 173 -12.57 38.33 -11.46
CA MET A 173 -11.12 38.44 -11.28
C MET A 173 -10.56 37.25 -10.48
N ALA A 174 -11.26 36.86 -9.42
CA ALA A 174 -10.91 35.65 -8.65
C ALA A 174 -10.86 34.40 -9.52
N SER A 175 -11.87 34.20 -10.37
CA SER A 175 -11.93 33.08 -11.31
C SER A 175 -10.78 33.09 -12.32
N LEU A 176 -10.41 34.26 -12.84
CA LEU A 176 -9.30 34.43 -13.78
C LEU A 176 -7.96 34.11 -13.10
N PHE A 177 -7.72 34.58 -11.86
CA PHE A 177 -6.55 34.22 -11.09
C PHE A 177 -6.43 32.72 -10.87
N LEU A 178 -7.51 32.03 -10.48
CA LEU A 178 -7.52 30.58 -10.27
C LEU A 178 -7.23 29.82 -11.57
N LYS A 179 -7.82 30.23 -12.68
CA LYS A 179 -7.56 29.64 -14.00
C LYS A 179 -6.09 29.79 -14.39
N THR A 180 -5.52 30.98 -14.18
CA THR A 180 -4.10 31.21 -14.47
C THR A 180 -3.21 30.39 -13.52
N ALA A 181 -3.54 30.32 -12.22
CA ALA A 181 -2.81 29.45 -11.28
C ALA A 181 -2.78 27.98 -11.72
N ASP A 182 -3.86 27.46 -12.32
CA ASP A 182 -3.87 26.11 -12.87
C ASP A 182 -2.99 25.98 -14.12
N ASN A 183 -2.88 27.01 -14.96
CA ASN A 183 -1.95 27.03 -16.10
C ASN A 183 -0.48 27.00 -15.60
N GLU A 184 -0.13 27.84 -14.62
CA GLU A 184 1.23 27.90 -14.06
C GLU A 184 1.64 26.57 -13.38
N LYS A 185 0.67 25.86 -12.79
CA LYS A 185 0.92 24.50 -12.29
C LYS A 185 1.36 23.55 -13.41
N GLU A 186 0.74 23.61 -14.58
CA GLU A 186 1.13 22.74 -15.71
C GLU A 186 2.46 23.18 -16.33
N HIS A 187 2.78 24.50 -16.38
CA HIS A 187 4.09 24.99 -16.79
C HIS A 187 5.20 24.49 -15.83
N ALA A 188 5.01 24.66 -14.52
CA ALA A 188 5.94 24.14 -13.51
C ALA A 188 6.18 22.63 -13.67
N LYS A 189 5.11 21.85 -13.88
CA LYS A 189 5.20 20.40 -14.10
C LYS A 189 5.99 20.03 -15.35
N MET A 190 5.91 20.81 -16.43
CA MET A 190 6.73 20.59 -17.63
C MET A 190 8.21 20.71 -17.31
N TRP A 191 8.61 21.78 -16.64
CA TRP A 191 10.01 22.03 -16.27
C TRP A 191 10.51 21.01 -15.27
N PHE A 192 9.67 20.61 -14.29
CA PHE A 192 10.01 19.59 -13.31
C PHE A 192 10.27 18.21 -13.95
N LYS A 193 9.51 17.86 -15.01
CA LYS A 193 9.76 16.64 -15.79
C LYS A 193 11.07 16.67 -16.55
N GLU A 194 11.41 17.83 -17.18
CA GLU A 194 12.70 18.01 -17.86
C GLU A 194 13.88 17.87 -16.90
N LEU A 195 13.72 18.29 -15.66
CA LEU A 195 14.70 18.12 -14.57
C LEU A 195 14.77 16.69 -14.02
N ALA A 196 14.00 15.75 -14.57
CA ALA A 196 13.85 14.39 -14.07
C ALA A 196 13.35 14.32 -12.61
N GLY A 197 12.62 15.35 -12.17
CA GLY A 197 12.11 15.44 -10.80
C GLY A 197 10.86 14.61 -10.52
N LEU A 198 10.20 14.05 -11.56
CA LEU A 198 8.97 13.28 -11.42
C LEU A 198 9.24 11.82 -11.74
N GLY A 199 9.25 10.99 -10.70
CA GLY A 199 9.40 9.55 -10.76
C GLY A 199 8.10 8.78 -10.55
N ASP A 200 8.21 7.50 -10.24
CA ASP A 200 7.08 6.69 -9.78
C ASP A 200 6.66 7.07 -8.33
N THR A 201 5.62 6.43 -7.80
CA THR A 201 5.11 6.76 -6.45
C THR A 201 6.16 6.51 -5.37
N ARG A 202 6.97 5.47 -5.49
CA ARG A 202 8.01 5.13 -4.52
C ARG A 202 9.13 6.17 -4.55
N GLU A 203 9.60 6.53 -5.76
CA GLU A 203 10.63 7.55 -5.97
C GLU A 203 10.15 8.92 -5.49
N ASN A 204 8.90 9.29 -5.81
CA ASN A 204 8.30 10.54 -5.36
C ASN A 204 8.14 10.63 -3.84
N LEU A 205 7.76 9.52 -3.16
CA LEU A 205 7.71 9.48 -1.70
C LEU A 205 9.09 9.60 -1.06
N ALA A 206 10.11 8.97 -1.65
CA ALA A 206 11.49 9.09 -1.19
C ALA A 206 12.00 10.53 -1.37
N ALA A 207 11.75 11.15 -2.53
CA ALA A 207 12.13 12.53 -2.81
C ALA A 207 11.42 13.51 -1.87
N ALA A 208 10.12 13.35 -1.63
CA ALA A 208 9.36 14.15 -0.68
C ALA A 208 9.93 14.01 0.73
N ALA A 209 10.13 12.79 1.24
CA ALA A 209 10.70 12.56 2.57
C ALA A 209 12.09 13.18 2.73
N ASN A 210 12.93 13.17 1.70
CA ASN A 210 14.25 13.78 1.74
C ASN A 210 14.18 15.32 1.69
N GLY A 211 13.22 15.88 0.96
CA GLY A 211 12.96 17.32 0.95
C GLY A 211 12.55 17.82 2.34
N GLU A 212 11.52 17.22 2.93
CA GLU A 212 11.05 17.56 4.27
C GLU A 212 12.16 17.38 5.33
N ASN A 213 12.97 16.31 5.20
CA ASN A 213 14.12 16.10 6.08
C ASN A 213 15.09 17.29 6.05
N TYR A 214 15.49 17.75 4.86
CA TYR A 214 16.36 18.91 4.71
C TYR A 214 15.71 20.18 5.27
N GLU A 215 14.40 20.37 5.08
CA GLU A 215 13.69 21.54 5.56
C GLU A 215 13.72 21.65 7.08
N TRP A 216 13.51 20.56 7.82
CA TRP A 216 13.48 20.64 9.28
C TRP A 216 14.85 20.46 9.95
N THR A 217 15.79 19.71 9.34
CA THR A 217 17.13 19.52 9.94
C THR A 217 18.06 20.70 9.72
N ASP A 218 17.97 21.34 8.57
CA ASP A 218 18.93 22.34 8.12
C ASP A 218 18.28 23.70 7.84
N MET A 219 17.37 23.76 6.86
CA MET A 219 16.89 25.02 6.29
C MET A 219 16.19 25.92 7.31
N TYR A 220 15.15 25.42 7.98
CA TYR A 220 14.36 26.24 8.90
C TYR A 220 15.13 26.60 10.18
N GLU A 221 16.01 25.73 10.67
CA GLU A 221 16.85 26.07 11.82
C GLU A 221 17.88 27.16 11.47
N ASP A 222 18.48 27.12 10.28
CA ASP A 222 19.42 28.17 9.84
C ASP A 222 18.69 29.48 9.56
N PHE A 223 17.48 29.45 9.03
CA PHE A 223 16.65 30.66 8.89
C PHE A 223 16.26 31.24 10.24
N ALA A 224 15.95 30.42 11.23
CA ALA A 224 15.63 30.85 12.58
C ALA A 224 16.83 31.54 13.25
N LYS A 225 18.03 30.95 13.17
CA LYS A 225 19.28 31.56 13.69
C LYS A 225 19.55 32.92 13.04
N THR A 226 19.37 32.99 11.72
CA THR A 226 19.55 34.25 10.98
C THR A 226 18.55 35.31 11.44
N ALA A 227 17.28 34.95 11.55
CA ALA A 227 16.22 35.85 12.01
C ALA A 227 16.47 36.37 13.45
N GLU A 228 16.96 35.51 14.35
CA GLU A 228 17.37 35.94 15.71
C GLU A 228 18.51 36.92 15.67
N ALA A 229 19.57 36.65 14.88
CA ALA A 229 20.71 37.52 14.76
C ALA A 229 20.37 38.91 14.17
N GLU A 230 19.36 38.95 13.29
CA GLU A 230 18.85 40.18 12.69
C GLU A 230 17.78 40.90 13.53
N GLY A 231 17.40 40.38 14.70
CA GLY A 231 16.46 40.98 15.62
C GLY A 231 14.99 40.66 15.36
N PHE A 232 14.69 39.53 14.69
CA PHE A 232 13.33 39.06 14.40
C PHE A 232 12.97 37.77 15.16
N PRO A 233 12.98 37.76 16.52
CA PRO A 233 12.79 36.52 17.30
C PRO A 233 11.42 35.87 17.11
N GLU A 234 10.36 36.63 16.84
CA GLU A 234 9.03 36.08 16.55
C GLU A 234 9.01 35.33 15.23
N LEU A 235 9.76 35.77 14.23
CA LEU A 235 9.89 35.06 12.95
C LEU A 235 10.75 33.80 13.11
N ALA A 236 11.81 33.88 13.90
CA ALA A 236 12.63 32.73 14.25
C ALA A 236 11.79 31.60 14.90
N ALA A 237 10.93 31.96 15.86
CA ALA A 237 10.00 31.02 16.48
C ALA A 237 9.03 30.39 15.47
N LYS A 238 8.56 31.17 14.49
CA LYS A 238 7.71 30.62 13.40
C LYS A 238 8.47 29.66 12.49
N PHE A 239 9.72 29.97 12.13
CA PHE A 239 10.55 29.06 11.34
C PHE A 239 10.73 27.71 12.04
N ARG A 240 11.07 27.69 13.33
CA ARG A 240 11.19 26.45 14.10
C ARG A 240 9.85 25.70 14.19
N ALA A 241 8.75 26.42 14.41
CA ALA A 241 7.42 25.78 14.48
C ALA A 241 7.02 25.13 13.15
N VAL A 242 7.37 25.74 12.00
CA VAL A 242 7.16 25.10 10.69
C VAL A 242 8.10 23.90 10.54
N GLY A 243 9.37 24.01 10.92
CA GLY A 243 10.30 22.87 10.90
C GLY A 243 9.78 21.65 11.65
N GLU A 244 9.14 21.82 12.81
CA GLU A 244 8.49 20.70 13.52
C GLU A 244 7.32 20.08 12.73
N ILE A 245 6.61 20.85 11.91
CA ILE A 245 5.55 20.33 11.03
C ILE A 245 6.18 19.50 9.90
N GLU A 246 7.27 19.99 9.28
CA GLU A 246 7.93 19.29 8.18
C GLU A 246 8.54 17.94 8.63
N LYS A 247 8.97 17.85 9.89
CA LYS A 247 9.36 16.58 10.49
C LYS A 247 8.21 15.55 10.49
N HIS A 248 6.98 15.99 10.81
CA HIS A 248 5.82 15.09 10.73
C HIS A 248 5.45 14.72 9.29
N HIS A 249 5.69 15.61 8.32
CA HIS A 249 5.53 15.31 6.91
C HIS A 249 6.53 14.23 6.47
N GLU A 250 7.81 14.36 6.84
CA GLU A 250 8.81 13.33 6.59
C GLU A 250 8.42 11.98 7.18
N GLU A 251 8.06 11.91 8.45
CA GLU A 251 7.62 10.69 9.13
C GLU A 251 6.46 10.01 8.38
N ARG A 252 5.49 10.80 7.91
CA ARG A 252 4.35 10.34 7.11
C ARG A 252 4.82 9.74 5.78
N TYR A 253 5.64 10.44 5.02
CA TYR A 253 6.12 9.96 3.72
C TYR A 253 6.99 8.71 3.86
N ARG A 254 7.84 8.62 4.88
CA ARG A 254 8.61 7.40 5.17
C ARG A 254 7.72 6.23 5.57
N ALA A 255 6.67 6.45 6.33
CA ALA A 255 5.70 5.41 6.68
C ALA A 255 4.95 4.90 5.43
N LEU A 256 4.54 5.79 4.53
CA LEU A 256 3.92 5.42 3.26
C LEU A 256 4.87 4.65 2.34
N LEU A 257 6.12 5.11 2.23
CA LEU A 257 7.18 4.42 1.48
C LEU A 257 7.39 3.00 2.01
N LYS A 258 7.54 2.85 3.32
CA LYS A 258 7.66 1.55 3.98
C LYS A 258 6.45 0.63 3.70
N ASN A 259 5.23 1.17 3.65
CA ASN A 259 4.05 0.38 3.29
C ASN A 259 4.15 -0.17 1.86
N ILE A 260 4.67 0.60 0.91
CA ILE A 260 4.89 0.14 -0.48
C ILE A 260 5.98 -0.94 -0.49
N GLU A 261 7.13 -0.68 0.12
CA GLU A 261 8.29 -1.61 0.15
C GLU A 261 7.98 -2.95 0.81
N THR A 262 7.09 -2.96 1.79
CA THR A 262 6.69 -4.16 2.53
C THR A 262 5.36 -4.76 2.05
N ALA A 263 4.80 -4.27 0.94
CA ALA A 263 3.49 -4.67 0.39
C ALA A 263 2.32 -4.52 1.42
N ARG A 264 2.41 -3.54 2.30
CA ARG A 264 1.44 -3.30 3.39
C ARG A 264 0.43 -2.17 3.12
N VAL A 265 0.33 -1.70 1.89
CA VAL A 265 -0.66 -0.67 1.55
C VAL A 265 -2.09 -1.19 1.79
N PHE A 266 -2.40 -2.38 1.26
CA PHE A 266 -3.73 -2.99 1.31
C PHE A 266 -3.79 -4.22 2.24
N GLU A 267 -2.72 -4.47 2.99
CA GLU A 267 -2.64 -5.56 3.96
C GLU A 267 -1.90 -5.07 5.21
N LYS A 268 -2.43 -5.40 6.39
CA LYS A 268 -1.84 -5.02 7.69
C LYS A 268 -1.60 -6.26 8.53
N SER A 269 -0.69 -6.17 9.50
CA SER A 269 -0.43 -7.25 10.47
C SER A 269 -1.58 -7.46 11.45
N GLU A 270 -2.46 -6.47 11.58
CA GLU A 270 -3.60 -6.48 12.49
C GLU A 270 -4.89 -6.31 11.72
N VAL A 271 -5.99 -6.73 12.31
CA VAL A 271 -7.33 -6.46 11.78
C VAL A 271 -7.57 -4.96 11.77
N LYS A 272 -7.96 -4.44 10.61
CA LYS A 272 -8.32 -3.04 10.38
C LYS A 272 -9.73 -2.96 9.82
N VAL A 273 -10.32 -1.82 9.97
CA VAL A 273 -11.54 -1.44 9.27
C VAL A 273 -11.11 -0.79 7.95
N TRP A 274 -11.55 -1.34 6.84
CA TRP A 274 -11.26 -0.83 5.50
C TRP A 274 -12.50 -0.17 4.93
N GLU A 275 -12.33 0.99 4.34
CA GLU A 275 -13.41 1.73 3.70
C GLU A 275 -13.14 1.90 2.21
N CYS A 276 -14.17 1.68 1.39
CA CYS A 276 -14.12 1.98 -0.03
C CYS A 276 -14.37 3.48 -0.25
N ARG A 277 -13.36 4.22 -0.69
CA ARG A 277 -13.43 5.67 -0.95
C ARG A 277 -14.48 6.10 -1.96
N ASN A 278 -14.98 5.17 -2.80
CA ASN A 278 -16.00 5.48 -3.78
C ASN A 278 -17.42 5.40 -3.22
N CYS A 279 -17.73 4.38 -2.40
CA CYS A 279 -19.13 4.13 -1.97
C CYS A 279 -19.31 4.02 -0.45
N GLY A 280 -18.25 4.16 0.35
CA GLY A 280 -18.32 4.06 1.80
C GLY A 280 -18.49 2.62 2.34
N HIS A 281 -18.37 1.58 1.50
CA HIS A 281 -18.51 0.20 1.96
C HIS A 281 -17.39 -0.17 2.94
N ILE A 282 -17.79 -0.67 4.10
CA ILE A 282 -16.88 -1.04 5.21
C ILE A 282 -16.64 -2.56 5.22
N VAL A 283 -15.37 -2.94 5.38
CA VAL A 283 -14.93 -4.33 5.54
C VAL A 283 -13.94 -4.42 6.70
N VAL A 284 -14.09 -5.43 7.55
CA VAL A 284 -13.18 -5.68 8.68
C VAL A 284 -12.28 -6.87 8.37
N GLY A 285 -10.98 -6.68 8.45
CA GLY A 285 -10.01 -7.75 8.18
C GLY A 285 -8.57 -7.24 8.14
N THR A 286 -7.62 -8.14 7.98
CA THR A 286 -6.20 -7.78 7.81
C THR A 286 -5.87 -7.28 6.41
N LYS A 287 -6.78 -7.49 5.43
CA LYS A 287 -6.57 -7.16 4.03
C LYS A 287 -7.81 -6.54 3.41
N ALA A 288 -7.60 -5.49 2.62
CA ALA A 288 -8.65 -4.91 1.79
C ALA A 288 -9.07 -5.88 0.67
N PRO A 289 -10.37 -5.95 0.32
CA PRO A 289 -10.84 -6.76 -0.80
C PRO A 289 -10.19 -6.37 -2.13
N GLN A 290 -9.99 -7.35 -3.02
CA GLN A 290 -9.46 -7.08 -4.37
C GLN A 290 -10.41 -6.22 -5.20
N VAL A 291 -11.73 -6.39 -4.97
CA VAL A 291 -12.80 -5.63 -5.63
C VAL A 291 -13.87 -5.33 -4.58
N CYS A 292 -14.37 -4.11 -4.59
CA CYS A 292 -15.47 -3.71 -3.72
C CYS A 292 -16.75 -4.47 -4.11
N PRO A 293 -17.38 -5.24 -3.20
CA PRO A 293 -18.56 -6.05 -3.52
C PRO A 293 -19.81 -5.21 -3.81
N VAL A 294 -19.80 -3.92 -3.49
CA VAL A 294 -20.94 -3.02 -3.66
C VAL A 294 -20.85 -2.24 -4.98
N CYS A 295 -19.68 -1.65 -5.27
CA CYS A 295 -19.55 -0.74 -6.42
C CYS A 295 -18.52 -1.22 -7.47
N ASN A 296 -17.96 -2.41 -7.33
CA ASN A 296 -16.99 -3.05 -8.23
C ASN A 296 -15.70 -2.24 -8.50
N HIS A 297 -15.37 -1.26 -7.66
CA HIS A 297 -14.09 -0.58 -7.73
C HIS A 297 -12.95 -1.48 -7.23
N PRO A 298 -11.76 -1.39 -7.84
CA PRO A 298 -10.61 -2.22 -7.47
C PRO A 298 -10.09 -1.89 -6.06
N GLN A 299 -9.23 -2.76 -5.53
CA GLN A 299 -8.60 -2.64 -4.21
C GLN A 299 -7.96 -1.27 -3.96
N SER A 300 -7.46 -0.61 -5.01
CA SER A 300 -6.86 0.73 -4.94
C SER A 300 -7.81 1.82 -4.40
N TYR A 301 -9.10 1.55 -4.34
CA TYR A 301 -10.09 2.44 -3.74
C TYR A 301 -10.30 2.22 -2.24
N PHE A 302 -9.66 1.23 -1.64
CA PHE A 302 -9.75 1.00 -0.20
C PHE A 302 -8.66 1.74 0.56
N GLU A 303 -9.05 2.27 1.71
CA GLU A 303 -8.15 2.84 2.71
C GLU A 303 -8.52 2.32 4.11
N VAL A 304 -7.61 2.48 5.07
CA VAL A 304 -7.94 2.21 6.48
C VAL A 304 -8.90 3.30 6.94
N HIS A 305 -10.06 2.90 7.43
CA HIS A 305 -11.06 3.82 7.95
C HIS A 305 -10.56 4.57 9.18
N GLU A 306 -10.75 5.86 9.22
CA GLU A 306 -10.41 6.74 10.34
C GLU A 306 -11.68 7.36 10.92
N GLU A 307 -11.87 7.18 12.23
CA GLU A 307 -12.90 7.88 12.99
C GLU A 307 -12.27 9.14 13.59
N ASN A 308 -12.54 10.30 12.98
CA ASN A 308 -11.97 11.59 13.39
C ASN A 308 -13.04 12.63 13.76
N TYR A 309 -14.23 12.16 14.16
CA TYR A 309 -15.41 12.95 14.56
C TYR A 309 -15.84 12.66 15.99
#